data_b04ab5c4bfee91b1ddc6480a096dd5d6
#
_entry.id   b04ab5c4bfee91b1ddc6480a096dd5d6
#
_cell.length_a   1.000
_cell.length_b   1.000
_cell.length_c   1.000
_cell.angle_alpha   90.00
_cell.angle_beta   90.00
_cell.angle_gamma   90.00
#
_symmetry.space_group_name_H-M   'P 1'
#
loop_
_entity.id
_entity.type
_entity.pdbx_description
1 polymer ?
#
loop_
_entity_poly.entity_id
_entity_poly.type
_entity_poly.pdbx_seq_one_letter_code
_entity_poly.pdbx_strand_id
1 'polypeptide(L)'
;MNPALTIANKEYSLANRSLSTYIIYGVYLLACGIWFALNALKIGAADMRGIFGVMHTLFLFFIPALTMGSIAKERSTGTLELISTLPIKLGQIVWGKFLGVLFQLATVLLFTLVFAFLIGFFGIGVDYGAIFTGYLGLLFAGAAFIAIGIFASSLTDNQVLAFIIAFAISGVLFIIGRIGDLIPLKLFATLEYFGFDYHLESFFKGVIDSRDLIWFA
;
A
#
# COMPACT_ATOMS: atom_id res chain seq x y z
N MET A 1 -20.58 10.85 -16.66
CA MET A 1 -19.76 10.05 -15.72
C MET A 1 -18.35 10.60 -15.72
N ASN A 2 -17.68 10.61 -14.58
CA ASN A 2 -16.28 11.09 -14.51
C ASN A 2 -15.36 10.05 -15.20
N PRO A 3 -14.60 10.41 -16.26
CA PRO A 3 -13.76 9.45 -17.00
C PRO A 3 -12.77 8.71 -16.11
N ALA A 4 -12.21 9.37 -15.09
CA ALA A 4 -11.29 8.72 -14.15
C ALA A 4 -11.95 7.57 -13.37
N LEU A 5 -13.18 7.73 -12.91
CA LEU A 5 -13.92 6.67 -12.21
C LEU A 5 -14.29 5.50 -13.14
N THR A 6 -14.57 5.79 -14.40
CA THR A 6 -14.84 4.74 -15.40
C THR A 6 -13.58 3.90 -15.65
N ILE A 7 -12.42 4.55 -15.76
CA ILE A 7 -11.12 3.87 -15.90
C ILE A 7 -10.82 3.07 -14.61
N ALA A 8 -11.01 3.66 -13.43
CA ALA A 8 -10.78 2.98 -12.17
C ALA A 8 -11.61 1.70 -12.03
N ASN A 9 -12.89 1.75 -12.36
CA ASN A 9 -13.78 0.59 -12.30
C ASN A 9 -13.39 -0.49 -13.32
N LYS A 10 -12.96 -0.09 -14.53
CA LYS A 10 -12.42 -1.00 -15.54
C LYS A 10 -11.16 -1.69 -15.01
N GLU A 11 -10.17 -0.94 -14.50
CA GLU A 11 -8.92 -1.50 -13.98
C GLU A 11 -9.17 -2.47 -12.82
N TYR A 12 -10.02 -2.08 -11.86
CA TYR A 12 -10.42 -2.92 -10.74
C TYR A 12 -11.13 -4.19 -11.20
N SER A 13 -12.07 -4.09 -12.15
CA SER A 13 -12.79 -5.25 -12.70
C SER A 13 -11.86 -6.20 -13.46
N LEU A 14 -10.90 -5.67 -14.22
CA LEU A 14 -9.91 -6.49 -14.93
C LEU A 14 -8.97 -7.20 -13.95
N ALA A 15 -8.53 -6.52 -12.91
CA ALA A 15 -7.70 -7.11 -11.87
C ALA A 15 -8.43 -8.27 -11.16
N ASN A 16 -9.69 -8.08 -10.79
CA ASN A 16 -10.50 -9.11 -10.13
C ASN A 16 -10.86 -10.30 -11.04
N ARG A 17 -10.59 -10.23 -12.33
CA ARG A 17 -10.71 -11.36 -13.25
C ARG A 17 -9.38 -12.04 -13.55
N SER A 18 -8.28 -11.49 -13.04
CA SER A 18 -6.92 -11.99 -13.28
C SER A 18 -6.50 -12.98 -12.20
N LEU A 19 -6.07 -14.17 -12.61
CA LEU A 19 -5.50 -15.17 -11.70
C LEU A 19 -4.27 -14.62 -10.96
N SER A 20 -3.44 -13.81 -11.64
CA SER A 20 -2.25 -13.20 -11.05
C SER A 20 -2.59 -12.33 -9.85
N THR A 21 -3.69 -11.58 -9.89
CA THR A 21 -4.13 -10.73 -8.78
C THR A 21 -4.51 -11.58 -7.56
N TYR A 22 -5.21 -12.68 -7.76
CA TYR A 22 -5.56 -13.58 -6.65
C TYR A 22 -4.34 -14.26 -6.02
N ILE A 23 -3.33 -14.59 -6.83
CA ILE A 23 -2.06 -15.12 -6.31
C ILE A 23 -1.37 -14.07 -5.43
N ILE A 24 -1.28 -12.82 -5.90
CA ILE A 24 -0.67 -11.72 -5.15
C ILE A 24 -1.42 -11.48 -3.83
N TYR A 25 -2.76 -11.46 -3.86
CA TYR A 25 -3.59 -11.33 -2.66
C TYR A 25 -3.38 -12.50 -1.70
N GLY A 26 -3.37 -13.74 -2.23
CA GLY A 26 -3.17 -14.95 -1.44
C GLY A 26 -1.82 -14.96 -0.72
N VAL A 27 -0.75 -14.60 -1.41
CA VAL A 27 0.60 -14.53 -0.81
C VAL A 27 0.64 -13.48 0.30
N TYR A 28 0.06 -12.30 0.07
CA TYR A 28 0.00 -11.24 1.09
C TYR A 28 -0.79 -11.68 2.33
N LEU A 29 -2.00 -12.22 2.13
CA LEU A 29 -2.87 -12.66 3.21
C LEU A 29 -2.26 -13.85 3.98
N LEU A 30 -1.61 -14.78 3.29
CA LEU A 30 -0.89 -15.89 3.91
C LEU A 30 0.27 -15.39 4.78
N ALA A 31 1.07 -14.46 4.29
CA ALA A 31 2.18 -13.89 5.06
C ALA A 31 1.69 -13.19 6.33
N CYS A 32 0.62 -12.36 6.23
CA CYS A 32 -0.04 -11.74 7.37
C CYS A 32 -0.61 -12.79 8.33
N GLY A 33 -1.28 -13.82 7.80
CA GLY A 33 -1.89 -14.89 8.60
C GLY A 33 -0.88 -15.72 9.36
N ILE A 34 0.23 -16.09 8.73
CA ILE A 34 1.33 -16.83 9.38
C ILE A 34 1.91 -16.00 10.52
N TRP A 35 2.21 -14.72 10.27
CA TRP A 35 2.74 -13.84 11.32
C TRP A 35 1.74 -13.70 12.47
N PHE A 36 0.45 -13.49 12.17
CA PHE A 36 -0.61 -13.39 13.17
C PHE A 36 -0.71 -14.65 14.04
N ALA A 37 -0.72 -15.84 13.40
CA ALA A 37 -0.80 -17.11 14.11
C ALA A 37 0.42 -17.36 15.03
N LEU A 38 1.62 -16.96 14.59
CA LEU A 38 2.84 -17.17 15.35
C LEU A 38 3.02 -16.19 16.50
N ASN A 39 2.50 -14.97 16.41
CA ASN A 39 2.76 -13.89 17.37
C ASN A 39 1.52 -13.50 18.18
N ALA A 40 0.42 -13.17 17.55
CA ALA A 40 -0.77 -12.67 18.26
C ALA A 40 -1.38 -13.71 19.20
N LEU A 41 -1.39 -14.99 18.80
CA LEU A 41 -1.94 -16.07 19.62
C LEU A 41 -1.06 -16.42 20.83
N LYS A 42 0.26 -16.10 20.78
CA LYS A 42 1.18 -16.42 21.90
C LYS A 42 1.20 -15.38 23.00
N ILE A 43 0.98 -14.10 22.66
CA ILE A 43 1.18 -12.98 23.58
C ILE A 43 -0.09 -12.70 24.39
N GLY A 44 -1.26 -13.17 23.94
CA GLY A 44 -2.55 -12.85 24.58
C GLY A 44 -2.87 -11.34 24.62
N ALA A 45 -2.03 -10.54 23.94
CA ALA A 45 -2.18 -9.09 23.91
C ALA A 45 -3.15 -8.71 22.79
N ALA A 46 -4.16 -7.93 23.14
CA ALA A 46 -5.14 -7.36 22.21
C ALA A 46 -4.55 -6.17 21.42
N ASP A 47 -3.33 -6.32 20.87
CA ASP A 47 -2.62 -5.25 20.18
C ASP A 47 -2.41 -5.59 18.69
N MET A 48 -2.96 -4.72 17.82
CA MET A 48 -2.82 -4.82 16.36
C MET A 48 -1.56 -4.15 15.82
N ARG A 49 -0.77 -3.43 16.63
CA ARG A 49 0.39 -2.65 16.15
C ARG A 49 1.42 -3.51 15.43
N GLY A 50 1.70 -4.70 15.99
CA GLY A 50 2.65 -5.62 15.40
C GLY A 50 2.25 -6.08 14.01
N ILE A 51 0.96 -6.43 13.80
CA ILE A 51 0.50 -6.87 12.48
C ILE A 51 0.44 -5.71 11.49
N PHE A 52 0.11 -4.48 11.91
CA PHE A 52 0.17 -3.30 11.05
C PHE A 52 1.59 -3.03 10.55
N GLY A 53 2.61 -3.18 11.40
CA GLY A 53 4.00 -3.08 11.00
C GLY A 53 4.40 -4.12 9.95
N VAL A 54 3.90 -5.36 10.08
CA VAL A 54 4.13 -6.41 9.07
C VAL A 54 3.39 -6.11 7.79
N MET A 55 2.13 -5.71 7.84
CA MET A 55 1.34 -5.32 6.67
C MET A 55 2.03 -4.21 5.89
N HIS A 56 2.53 -3.17 6.59
CA HIS A 56 3.29 -2.09 6.00
C HIS A 56 4.60 -2.57 5.36
N THR A 57 5.35 -3.44 6.05
CA THR A 57 6.58 -4.04 5.50
C THR A 57 6.30 -4.83 4.22
N LEU A 58 5.20 -5.59 4.19
CA LEU A 58 4.81 -6.36 3.01
C LEU A 58 4.37 -5.48 1.83
N PHE A 59 3.97 -4.23 2.05
CA PHE A 59 3.68 -3.29 0.96
C PHE A 59 4.86 -3.06 0.03
N LEU A 60 6.10 -3.20 0.52
CA LEU A 60 7.31 -3.11 -0.31
C LEU A 60 7.28 -4.08 -1.50
N PHE A 61 6.69 -5.26 -1.35
CA PHE A 61 6.58 -6.26 -2.40
C PHE A 61 5.19 -6.27 -3.05
N PHE A 62 4.16 -6.15 -2.23
CA PHE A 62 2.78 -6.29 -2.66
C PHE A 62 2.35 -5.17 -3.61
N ILE A 63 2.63 -3.91 -3.26
CA ILE A 63 2.17 -2.77 -4.07
C ILE A 63 2.94 -2.65 -5.39
N PRO A 64 4.29 -2.79 -5.44
CA PRO A 64 4.99 -2.89 -6.71
C PRO A 64 4.48 -4.01 -7.62
N ALA A 65 4.11 -5.18 -7.06
CA ALA A 65 3.53 -6.27 -7.83
C ALA A 65 2.14 -5.93 -8.42
N LEU A 66 1.32 -5.15 -7.71
CA LEU A 66 0.03 -4.68 -8.23
C LEU A 66 0.19 -3.59 -9.29
N THR A 67 1.19 -2.72 -9.15
CA THR A 67 1.36 -1.52 -10.00
C THR A 67 2.25 -1.74 -11.21
N MET A 68 3.11 -2.77 -11.22
CA MET A 68 4.11 -3.00 -12.27
C MET A 68 3.54 -3.01 -13.69
N GLY A 69 2.33 -3.52 -13.86
CA GLY A 69 1.66 -3.61 -15.16
C GLY A 69 0.77 -2.42 -15.50
N SER A 70 0.60 -1.45 -14.60
CA SER A 70 -0.40 -0.39 -14.77
C SER A 70 -0.20 0.45 -16.04
N ILE A 71 1.02 0.80 -16.39
CA ILE A 71 1.37 1.54 -17.60
C ILE A 71 2.33 0.73 -18.49
N ALA A 72 3.32 0.04 -17.89
CA ALA A 72 4.33 -0.71 -18.63
C ALA A 72 3.72 -1.77 -19.57
N LYS A 73 2.66 -2.45 -19.13
CA LYS A 73 1.96 -3.43 -19.95
C LYS A 73 1.27 -2.79 -21.16
N GLU A 74 0.60 -1.65 -20.97
CA GLU A 74 -0.08 -0.95 -22.06
C GLU A 74 0.93 -0.39 -23.07
N ARG A 75 2.08 0.06 -22.59
CA ARG A 75 3.17 0.53 -23.45
C ARG A 75 3.75 -0.64 -24.26
N SER A 76 4.06 -1.76 -23.64
CA SER A 76 4.62 -2.94 -24.34
C SER A 76 3.67 -3.56 -25.37
N THR A 77 2.36 -3.41 -25.18
CA THR A 77 1.33 -3.91 -26.12
C THR A 77 0.88 -2.87 -27.16
N GLY A 78 1.40 -1.63 -27.12
CA GLY A 78 0.99 -0.55 -28.02
C GLY A 78 -0.40 0.03 -27.74
N THR A 79 -1.09 -0.46 -26.69
CA THR A 79 -2.45 0.00 -26.37
C THR A 79 -2.48 1.39 -25.72
N LEU A 80 -1.35 1.87 -25.20
CA LEU A 80 -1.23 3.22 -24.66
C LEU A 80 -1.49 4.29 -25.73
N GLU A 81 -1.04 4.05 -26.98
CA GLU A 81 -1.28 4.96 -28.10
C GLU A 81 -2.78 5.05 -28.43
N LEU A 82 -3.50 3.92 -28.39
CA LEU A 82 -4.95 3.90 -28.61
C LEU A 82 -5.69 4.68 -27.51
N ILE A 83 -5.27 4.57 -26.26
CA ILE A 83 -5.87 5.32 -25.16
C ILE A 83 -5.61 6.83 -25.32
N SER A 84 -4.45 7.21 -25.84
CA SER A 84 -4.09 8.62 -26.06
C SER A 84 -4.89 9.29 -27.19
N THR A 85 -5.51 8.53 -28.08
CA THR A 85 -6.41 9.07 -29.14
C THR A 85 -7.81 9.38 -28.64
N LEU A 86 -8.18 8.90 -27.45
CA LEU A 86 -9.46 9.21 -26.84
C LEU A 86 -9.51 10.67 -26.34
N PRO A 87 -10.67 11.33 -26.35
CA PRO A 87 -10.81 12.70 -25.85
C PRO A 87 -10.79 12.75 -24.31
N ILE A 88 -9.73 12.22 -23.70
CA ILE A 88 -9.53 12.08 -22.26
C ILE A 88 -8.20 12.75 -21.90
N LYS A 89 -8.17 13.53 -20.81
CA LYS A 89 -6.93 14.14 -20.32
C LYS A 89 -6.00 13.09 -19.69
N LEU A 90 -4.70 13.19 -19.94
CA LEU A 90 -3.69 12.28 -19.35
C LEU A 90 -3.81 12.14 -17.82
N GLY A 91 -4.07 13.25 -17.12
CA GLY A 91 -4.30 13.21 -15.67
C GLY A 91 -5.49 12.35 -15.26
N GLN A 92 -6.54 12.27 -16.07
CA GLN A 92 -7.70 11.41 -15.78
C GLN A 92 -7.36 9.92 -15.93
N ILE A 93 -6.43 9.59 -16.85
CA ILE A 93 -5.94 8.23 -17.03
C ILE A 93 -5.12 7.81 -15.80
N VAL A 94 -4.16 8.65 -15.39
CA VAL A 94 -3.30 8.39 -14.24
C VAL A 94 -4.13 8.26 -12.96
N TRP A 95 -5.06 9.21 -12.71
CA TRP A 95 -5.96 9.14 -11.57
C TRP A 95 -6.87 7.91 -11.61
N GLY A 96 -7.35 7.51 -12.79
CA GLY A 96 -8.15 6.31 -12.94
C GLY A 96 -7.38 5.04 -12.58
N LYS A 97 -6.15 4.93 -13.03
CA LYS A 97 -5.26 3.80 -12.68
C LYS A 97 -4.90 3.78 -11.20
N PHE A 98 -4.58 4.94 -10.64
CA PHE A 98 -4.32 5.09 -9.20
C PHE A 98 -5.51 4.60 -8.36
N LEU A 99 -6.71 5.08 -8.64
CA LEU A 99 -7.93 4.69 -7.94
C LEU A 99 -8.24 3.19 -8.15
N GLY A 100 -7.99 2.64 -9.33
CA GLY A 100 -8.18 1.22 -9.61
C GLY A 100 -7.31 0.34 -8.71
N VAL A 101 -6.03 0.67 -8.56
CA VAL A 101 -5.12 -0.06 -7.65
C VAL A 101 -5.44 0.23 -6.18
N LEU A 102 -5.86 1.45 -5.85
CA LEU A 102 -6.29 1.79 -4.49
C LEU A 102 -7.51 0.96 -4.05
N PHE A 103 -8.46 0.72 -4.95
CA PHE A 103 -9.60 -0.18 -4.68
C PHE A 103 -9.15 -1.63 -4.48
N GLN A 104 -8.12 -2.11 -5.21
CA GLN A 104 -7.52 -3.42 -4.98
C GLN A 104 -6.88 -3.50 -3.58
N LEU A 105 -6.10 -2.49 -3.20
CA LEU A 105 -5.51 -2.40 -1.86
C LEU A 105 -6.60 -2.39 -0.78
N ALA A 106 -7.63 -1.56 -0.93
CA ALA A 106 -8.75 -1.50 0.00
C ALA A 106 -9.44 -2.86 0.14
N THR A 107 -9.62 -3.60 -0.96
CA THR A 107 -10.20 -4.95 -0.96
C THR A 107 -9.35 -5.92 -0.13
N VAL A 108 -8.03 -5.91 -0.29
CA VAL A 108 -7.14 -6.77 0.50
C VAL A 108 -7.13 -6.38 1.97
N LEU A 109 -7.11 -5.08 2.28
CA LEU A 109 -7.21 -4.59 3.65
C LEU A 109 -8.56 -4.99 4.30
N LEU A 110 -9.65 -5.01 3.55
CA LEU A 110 -10.94 -5.52 4.04
C LEU A 110 -10.86 -7.01 4.42
N PHE A 111 -10.15 -7.84 3.66
CA PHE A 111 -9.94 -9.24 4.05
C PHE A 111 -9.10 -9.37 5.31
N THR A 112 -8.16 -8.47 5.57
CA THR A 112 -7.37 -8.49 6.82
C THR A 112 -8.16 -8.05 8.05
N LEU A 113 -9.37 -7.47 7.92
CA LEU A 113 -10.26 -7.17 9.06
C LEU A 113 -10.62 -8.42 9.87
N VAL A 114 -10.50 -9.62 9.29
CA VAL A 114 -10.64 -10.89 10.04
C VAL A 114 -9.68 -10.92 11.23
N PHE A 115 -8.45 -10.40 11.11
CA PHE A 115 -7.51 -10.35 12.23
C PHE A 115 -7.99 -9.39 13.34
N ALA A 116 -8.53 -8.22 12.97
CA ALA A 116 -9.12 -7.29 13.91
C ALA A 116 -10.33 -7.91 14.63
N PHE A 117 -11.16 -8.63 13.89
CA PHE A 117 -12.32 -9.36 14.46
C PHE A 117 -11.87 -10.44 15.44
N LEU A 118 -10.86 -11.24 15.08
CA LEU A 118 -10.32 -12.28 15.97
C LEU A 118 -9.74 -11.68 17.25
N ILE A 119 -8.98 -10.60 17.16
CA ILE A 119 -8.46 -9.89 18.35
C ILE A 119 -9.62 -9.32 19.17
N GLY A 120 -10.65 -8.74 18.54
CA GLY A 120 -11.83 -8.22 19.22
C GLY A 120 -12.62 -9.28 19.96
N PHE A 121 -12.62 -10.52 19.45
CA PHE A 121 -13.37 -11.63 20.06
C PHE A 121 -12.60 -12.34 21.19
N PHE A 122 -11.29 -12.51 21.04
CA PHE A 122 -10.44 -13.25 21.98
C PHE A 122 -9.61 -12.36 22.91
N GLY A 123 -9.44 -11.08 22.58
CA GLY A 123 -8.59 -10.16 23.31
C GLY A 123 -9.33 -9.45 24.46
N ILE A 124 -8.58 -9.07 25.49
CA ILE A 124 -9.07 -8.28 26.61
C ILE A 124 -8.53 -6.87 26.46
N GLY A 125 -9.38 -5.84 26.53
CA GLY A 125 -8.94 -4.43 26.47
C GLY A 125 -8.58 -3.94 25.08
N VAL A 126 -9.32 -4.36 24.05
CA VAL A 126 -9.08 -3.98 22.64
C VAL A 126 -9.31 -2.49 22.41
N ASP A 127 -8.33 -1.80 21.84
CA ASP A 127 -8.46 -0.41 21.40
C ASP A 127 -8.96 -0.33 19.96
N TYR A 128 -10.28 -0.20 19.79
CA TYR A 128 -10.91 -0.05 18.48
C TYR A 128 -10.52 1.25 17.77
N GLY A 129 -10.14 2.29 18.53
CA GLY A 129 -9.66 3.55 17.96
C GLY A 129 -8.32 3.33 17.24
N ALA A 130 -7.37 2.67 17.88
CA ALA A 130 -6.09 2.32 17.27
C ALA A 130 -6.23 1.36 16.07
N ILE A 131 -7.22 0.45 16.10
CA ILE A 131 -7.52 -0.41 14.96
C ILE A 131 -7.97 0.42 13.76
N PHE A 132 -8.95 1.29 13.95
CA PHE A 132 -9.50 2.11 12.87
C PHE A 132 -8.43 3.06 12.28
N THR A 133 -7.70 3.78 13.13
CA THR A 133 -6.64 4.68 12.67
C THR A 133 -5.49 3.92 12.01
N GLY A 134 -5.14 2.73 12.50
CA GLY A 134 -4.12 1.88 11.89
C GLY A 134 -4.47 1.46 10.46
N TYR A 135 -5.71 1.06 10.19
CA TYR A 135 -6.18 0.78 8.83
C TYR A 135 -6.20 2.02 7.94
N LEU A 136 -6.58 3.19 8.48
CA LEU A 136 -6.48 4.45 7.75
C LEU A 136 -5.02 4.78 7.39
N GLY A 137 -4.10 4.64 8.33
CA GLY A 137 -2.68 4.85 8.10
C GLY A 137 -2.14 3.93 7.00
N LEU A 138 -2.50 2.62 7.04
CA LEU A 138 -2.14 1.67 6.00
C LEU A 138 -2.71 2.07 4.62
N LEU A 139 -3.93 2.59 4.57
CA LEU A 139 -4.52 3.04 3.31
C LEU A 139 -3.76 4.24 2.74
N PHE A 140 -3.39 5.23 3.57
CA PHE A 140 -2.62 6.40 3.15
C PHE A 140 -1.20 6.01 2.73
N ALA A 141 -0.49 5.21 3.54
CA ALA A 141 0.82 4.70 3.16
C ALA A 141 0.77 3.91 1.86
N GLY A 142 -0.22 3.02 1.73
CA GLY A 142 -0.44 2.27 0.51
C GLY A 142 -0.71 3.16 -0.71
N ALA A 143 -1.46 4.26 -0.55
CA ALA A 143 -1.68 5.23 -1.61
C ALA A 143 -0.37 5.87 -2.08
N ALA A 144 0.53 6.24 -1.16
CA ALA A 144 1.83 6.77 -1.51
C ALA A 144 2.71 5.72 -2.23
N PHE A 145 2.72 4.46 -1.77
CA PHE A 145 3.40 3.37 -2.48
C PHE A 145 2.81 3.13 -3.89
N ILE A 146 1.48 3.23 -4.05
CA ILE A 146 0.80 3.11 -5.35
C ILE A 146 1.25 4.23 -6.29
N ALA A 147 1.35 5.47 -5.81
CA ALA A 147 1.83 6.59 -6.61
C ALA A 147 3.26 6.35 -7.12
N ILE A 148 4.17 5.88 -6.24
CA ILE A 148 5.54 5.49 -6.62
C ILE A 148 5.51 4.34 -7.64
N GLY A 149 4.68 3.34 -7.43
CA GLY A 149 4.57 2.19 -8.32
C GLY A 149 4.07 2.55 -9.73
N ILE A 150 3.05 3.41 -9.83
CA ILE A 150 2.55 3.92 -11.12
C ILE A 150 3.62 4.78 -11.80
N PHE A 151 4.31 5.64 -11.06
CA PHE A 151 5.44 6.40 -11.57
C PHE A 151 6.52 5.47 -12.14
N ALA A 152 6.95 4.47 -11.38
CA ALA A 152 7.94 3.48 -11.85
C ALA A 152 7.47 2.73 -13.11
N SER A 153 6.18 2.34 -13.15
CA SER A 153 5.58 1.68 -14.32
C SER A 153 5.53 2.60 -15.54
N SER A 154 5.54 3.92 -15.37
CA SER A 154 5.58 4.88 -16.48
C SER A 154 6.94 5.03 -17.13
N LEU A 155 8.02 4.66 -16.43
CA LEU A 155 9.40 4.84 -16.91
C LEU A 155 9.87 3.74 -17.88
N THR A 156 9.18 2.61 -17.94
CA THR A 156 9.60 1.45 -18.72
C THR A 156 8.41 0.74 -19.38
N ASP A 157 8.69 -0.04 -20.40
CA ASP A 157 7.76 -0.96 -21.07
C ASP A 157 7.85 -2.40 -20.53
N ASN A 158 8.82 -2.68 -19.65
CA ASN A 158 9.03 -3.98 -19.02
C ASN A 158 8.46 -4.00 -17.60
N GLN A 159 7.47 -4.89 -17.35
CA GLN A 159 6.81 -5.00 -16.05
C GLN A 159 7.77 -5.40 -14.93
N VAL A 160 8.72 -6.29 -15.20
CA VAL A 160 9.70 -6.72 -14.18
C VAL A 160 10.63 -5.57 -13.80
N LEU A 161 11.07 -4.77 -14.78
CA LEU A 161 11.88 -3.59 -14.51
C LEU A 161 11.09 -2.53 -13.74
N ALA A 162 9.80 -2.32 -14.08
CA ALA A 162 8.89 -1.45 -13.33
C ALA A 162 8.77 -1.88 -11.85
N PHE A 163 8.62 -3.20 -11.60
CA PHE A 163 8.61 -3.74 -10.25
C PHE A 163 9.92 -3.42 -9.50
N ILE A 164 11.08 -3.67 -10.11
CA ILE A 164 12.39 -3.44 -9.49
C ILE A 164 12.58 -1.95 -9.16
N ILE A 165 12.21 -1.04 -10.06
CA ILE A 165 12.30 0.41 -9.84
C ILE A 165 11.36 0.83 -8.70
N ALA A 166 10.11 0.38 -8.71
CA ALA A 166 9.13 0.67 -7.66
C ALA A 166 9.63 0.17 -6.30
N PHE A 167 10.10 -1.07 -6.24
CA PHE A 167 10.66 -1.68 -5.03
C PHE A 167 11.88 -0.93 -4.51
N ALA A 168 12.80 -0.51 -5.41
CA ALA A 168 14.00 0.23 -5.03
C ALA A 168 13.66 1.61 -4.44
N ILE A 169 12.78 2.39 -5.10
CA ILE A 169 12.38 3.72 -4.62
C ILE A 169 11.64 3.58 -3.27
N SER A 170 10.66 2.68 -3.20
CA SER A 170 9.90 2.43 -1.97
C SER A 170 10.80 1.91 -0.85
N GLY A 171 11.75 1.04 -1.17
CA GLY A 171 12.72 0.49 -0.23
C GLY A 171 13.64 1.54 0.37
N VAL A 172 14.11 2.48 -0.44
CA VAL A 172 14.93 3.61 0.05
C VAL A 172 14.15 4.44 1.07
N LEU A 173 12.90 4.81 0.74
CA LEU A 173 12.05 5.59 1.66
C LEU A 173 11.70 4.83 2.93
N PHE A 174 11.50 3.51 2.82
CA PHE A 174 11.25 2.63 3.96
C PHE A 174 12.48 2.52 4.89
N ILE A 175 13.68 2.36 4.32
CA ILE A 175 14.93 2.26 5.08
C ILE A 175 15.27 3.58 5.75
N ILE A 176 15.05 4.71 5.08
CA ILE A 176 15.32 6.05 5.63
C ILE A 176 14.56 6.24 6.94
N GLY A 177 13.30 5.79 7.02
CA GLY A 177 12.51 5.89 8.26
C GLY A 177 13.04 5.05 9.43
N ARG A 178 13.86 4.01 9.15
CA ARG A 178 14.40 3.09 10.17
C ARG A 178 15.87 3.33 10.52
N ILE A 179 16.60 4.06 9.71
CA ILE A 179 18.03 4.34 9.96
C ILE A 179 18.21 5.17 11.23
N GLY A 180 17.23 6.02 11.61
CA GLY A 180 17.26 6.82 12.84
C GLY A 180 17.47 5.99 14.10
N ASP A 181 16.89 4.78 14.14
CA ASP A 181 17.06 3.85 15.28
C ASP A 181 18.48 3.28 15.40
N LEU A 182 19.26 3.32 14.31
CA LEU A 182 20.59 2.70 14.24
C LEU A 182 21.72 3.71 14.45
N ILE A 183 21.54 4.99 14.18
CA ILE A 183 22.60 6.00 14.21
C ILE A 183 22.11 7.30 14.88
N PRO A 184 22.48 7.57 16.14
CA PRO A 184 22.03 8.76 16.87
C PRO A 184 22.80 10.02 16.45
N LEU A 185 22.67 10.48 15.23
CA LEU A 185 23.22 11.75 14.74
C LEU A 185 22.08 12.75 14.53
N LYS A 186 22.26 14.02 14.97
CA LYS A 186 21.25 15.10 14.82
C LYS A 186 20.78 15.34 13.38
N LEU A 187 21.57 14.96 12.38
CA LEU A 187 21.22 15.00 10.97
C LEU A 187 20.12 13.96 10.59
N PHE A 188 20.04 12.85 11.34
CA PHE A 188 19.09 11.78 11.06
C PHE A 188 17.67 12.09 11.51
N ALA A 189 17.47 12.91 12.52
CA ALA A 189 16.13 13.36 12.93
C ALA A 189 15.38 14.09 11.81
N THR A 190 16.11 14.74 10.90
CA THR A 190 15.53 15.39 9.71
C THR A 190 15.22 14.37 8.60
N LEU A 191 16.04 13.32 8.47
CA LEU A 191 15.84 12.25 7.47
C LEU A 191 14.71 11.31 7.88
N GLU A 192 14.58 10.99 9.16
CA GLU A 192 13.51 10.17 9.73
C GLU A 192 12.12 10.74 9.41
N TYR A 193 12.00 12.08 9.40
CA TYR A 193 10.78 12.78 9.01
C TYR A 193 10.33 12.48 7.56
N PHE A 194 11.24 12.06 6.67
CA PHE A 194 10.90 11.64 5.31
C PHE A 194 10.53 10.15 5.22
N GLY A 195 10.65 9.40 6.32
CA GLY A 195 10.31 7.98 6.36
C GLY A 195 8.82 7.72 6.57
N PHE A 196 8.30 6.67 5.94
CA PHE A 196 6.91 6.24 6.13
C PHE A 196 6.61 5.85 7.59
N ASP A 197 7.54 5.16 8.24
CA ASP A 197 7.34 4.63 9.60
C ASP A 197 7.10 5.74 10.62
N TYR A 198 7.78 6.90 10.50
CA TYR A 198 7.60 8.05 11.38
C TYR A 198 6.15 8.56 11.42
N HIS A 199 5.53 8.68 10.24
CA HIS A 199 4.15 9.18 10.12
C HIS A 199 3.10 8.11 10.39
N LEU A 200 3.45 6.81 10.28
CA LEU A 200 2.54 5.71 10.59
C LEU A 200 2.44 5.40 12.06
N GLU A 201 3.47 5.74 12.85
CA GLU A 201 3.50 5.42 14.28
C GLU A 201 2.35 6.07 15.05
N SER A 202 1.99 7.32 14.73
CA SER A 202 0.85 8.03 15.31
C SER A 202 -0.47 7.31 15.00
N PHE A 203 -0.67 6.89 13.74
CA PHE A 203 -1.86 6.13 13.33
C PHE A 203 -1.97 4.79 14.07
N PHE A 204 -0.86 4.08 14.26
CA PHE A 204 -0.86 2.81 14.98
C PHE A 204 -1.10 2.97 16.49
N LYS A 205 -0.86 4.15 17.03
CA LYS A 205 -1.15 4.51 18.42
C LYS A 205 -2.58 5.03 18.65
N GLY A 206 -3.39 5.14 17.61
CA GLY A 206 -4.76 5.65 17.74
C GLY A 206 -4.89 7.17 17.60
N VAL A 207 -3.83 7.87 17.18
CA VAL A 207 -3.81 9.32 17.03
C VAL A 207 -3.77 9.70 15.56
N ILE A 208 -4.66 10.61 15.16
CA ILE A 208 -4.65 11.21 13.81
C ILE A 208 -4.02 12.60 13.94
N ASP A 209 -2.77 12.76 13.50
CA ASP A 209 -2.14 14.07 13.39
C ASP A 209 -2.39 14.65 11.99
N SER A 210 -2.80 15.92 11.93
CA SER A 210 -2.99 16.64 10.67
C SER A 210 -1.69 16.77 9.86
N ARG A 211 -0.52 16.76 10.52
CA ARG A 211 0.80 16.79 9.88
C ARG A 211 1.03 15.53 9.05
N ASP A 212 0.67 14.37 9.62
CA ASP A 212 0.84 13.08 8.96
C ASP A 212 -0.11 12.95 7.76
N LEU A 213 -1.36 13.44 7.88
CA LEU A 213 -2.31 13.50 6.77
C LEU A 213 -1.81 14.36 5.61
N ILE A 214 -1.24 15.53 5.90
CA ILE A 214 -0.69 16.44 4.87
C ILE A 214 0.53 15.82 4.19
N TRP A 215 1.34 15.06 4.93
CA TRP A 215 2.52 14.40 4.37
C TRP A 215 2.15 13.32 3.36
N PHE A 216 1.07 12.57 3.58
CA PHE A 216 0.58 11.53 2.66
C PHE A 216 -0.26 12.10 1.48
N ALA A 217 -0.74 13.36 1.53
CA ALA A 217 -1.61 13.98 0.52
C ALA A 217 -0.83 14.61 -0.63
#